data_377954120971cd377a69df076ba3f26f
#
_entry.id   377954120971cd377a69df076ba3f26f
#
_cell.length_a   1.000
_cell.length_b   1.000
_cell.length_c   1.000
_cell.angle_alpha   90.00
_cell.angle_beta   90.00
_cell.angle_gamma   90.00
#
_symmetry.space_group_name_H-M   'P 1'
#
loop_
_entity.id
_entity.type
_entity.pdbx_description
1 polymer ?
#
loop_
_entity_poly.entity_id
_entity_poly.type
_entity_poly.pdbx_seq_one_letter_code
_entity_poly.pdbx_strand_id
1 'polypeptide(L)'
;MPAEGIDFAHRDDILSYEEIIRLAKVFSDLGVDKVRLTGGEPFVRKDIDVLLRSLSDVFAKVHITTNATLFSDHINLLKEIEISGLNISIDSLDRDRFFMITRRDSYAVVIKNILDCIKNGIPTKLNIVVMKGVNDMEIIDFVRFGIEHNVKVRFIEAMPFNDDDGNRDVYMPATEIAEMIAGEFPSLQKLVADGSSSEKYTINGKQTVGIIPAYSRSLCSSCDRIRLTPQGELLNCLYAQTGTNLLAMVRDEK
;
A
#
# COMPACT_ATOMS: atom_id res chain seq x y z
N MET A 1 -2.11 -12.36 -7.72
CA MET A 1 -2.36 -13.54 -6.86
C MET A 1 -2.16 -14.79 -7.71
N PRO A 2 -1.55 -15.87 -7.16
CA PRO A 2 -1.41 -17.14 -7.89
C PRO A 2 -2.76 -17.64 -8.42
N ALA A 3 -2.74 -18.38 -9.54
CA ALA A 3 -3.97 -18.89 -10.14
C ALA A 3 -4.63 -19.96 -9.26
N GLU A 4 -3.82 -20.70 -8.54
CA GLU A 4 -4.19 -21.81 -7.65
C GLU A 4 -4.78 -21.32 -6.31
N GLY A 5 -4.76 -20.02 -6.06
CA GLY A 5 -5.15 -19.43 -4.77
C GLY A 5 -3.99 -19.35 -3.78
N ILE A 6 -4.31 -19.12 -2.53
CA ILE A 6 -3.37 -19.07 -1.41
C ILE A 6 -3.93 -19.96 -0.30
N ASP A 7 -3.11 -20.85 0.25
CA ASP A 7 -3.45 -21.55 1.47
C ASP A 7 -3.51 -20.56 2.63
N PHE A 8 -4.69 -20.44 3.23
CA PHE A 8 -4.87 -19.57 4.38
C PHE A 8 -4.38 -20.29 5.64
N ALA A 9 -3.62 -19.58 6.46
CA ALA A 9 -3.24 -20.09 7.78
C ALA A 9 -4.50 -20.39 8.63
N HIS A 10 -4.43 -21.43 9.47
CA HIS A 10 -5.51 -21.75 10.39
C HIS A 10 -5.73 -20.57 11.36
N ARG A 11 -6.95 -20.40 11.81
CA ARG A 11 -7.31 -19.28 12.70
C ARG A 11 -6.47 -19.23 13.98
N ASP A 12 -6.12 -20.39 14.51
CA ASP A 12 -5.32 -20.49 15.74
C ASP A 12 -3.83 -20.15 15.52
N ASP A 13 -3.39 -20.14 14.26
CA ASP A 13 -2.02 -19.80 13.88
C ASP A 13 -1.85 -18.31 13.55
N ILE A 14 -2.91 -17.51 13.69
CA ILE A 14 -2.85 -16.06 13.46
C ILE A 14 -3.13 -15.29 14.75
N LEU A 15 -2.57 -14.10 14.86
CA LEU A 15 -2.79 -13.17 15.97
C LEU A 15 -4.27 -12.79 16.08
N SER A 16 -4.83 -12.85 17.29
CA SER A 16 -6.12 -12.24 17.62
C SER A 16 -5.99 -10.71 17.65
N TYR A 17 -7.11 -10.00 17.71
CA TYR A 17 -7.07 -8.53 17.84
C TYR A 17 -6.47 -8.10 19.18
N GLU A 18 -6.76 -8.80 20.25
CA GLU A 18 -6.21 -8.56 21.58
C GLU A 18 -4.67 -8.72 21.57
N GLU A 19 -4.17 -9.78 20.92
CA GLU A 19 -2.73 -10.02 20.76
C GLU A 19 -2.07 -8.93 19.92
N ILE A 20 -2.70 -8.51 18.82
CA ILE A 20 -2.21 -7.38 17.98
C ILE A 20 -2.17 -6.08 18.79
N ILE A 21 -3.23 -5.77 19.55
CA ILE A 21 -3.31 -4.55 20.36
C ILE A 21 -2.27 -4.57 21.48
N ARG A 22 -2.03 -5.72 22.12
CA ARG A 22 -0.98 -5.89 23.12
C ARG A 22 0.39 -5.60 22.54
N LEU A 23 0.72 -6.19 21.39
CA LEU A 23 1.99 -5.92 20.68
C LEU A 23 2.08 -4.47 20.21
N ALA A 24 0.98 -3.90 19.72
CA ALA A 24 0.93 -2.50 19.30
C ALA A 24 1.31 -1.54 20.42
N LYS A 25 0.83 -1.78 21.65
CA LYS A 25 1.20 -0.99 22.84
C LYS A 25 2.69 -1.10 23.13
N VAL A 26 3.25 -2.31 23.11
CA VAL A 26 4.69 -2.52 23.29
C VAL A 26 5.51 -1.74 22.24
N PHE A 27 5.12 -1.80 20.97
CA PHE A 27 5.80 -1.05 19.92
C PHE A 27 5.67 0.47 20.12
N SER A 28 4.51 0.95 20.57
CA SER A 28 4.31 2.37 20.90
C SER A 28 5.21 2.81 22.05
N ASP A 29 5.32 2.02 23.12
CA ASP A 29 6.19 2.29 24.26
C ASP A 29 7.69 2.30 23.85
N LEU A 30 8.05 1.56 22.82
CA LEU A 30 9.38 1.56 22.20
C LEU A 30 9.61 2.71 21.21
N GLY A 31 8.64 3.61 21.04
CA GLY A 31 8.76 4.83 20.22
C GLY A 31 8.26 4.69 18.78
N VAL A 32 7.54 3.62 18.42
CA VAL A 32 6.87 3.54 17.12
C VAL A 32 5.65 4.46 17.12
N ASP A 33 5.65 5.49 16.28
CA ASP A 33 4.57 6.50 16.18
C ASP A 33 3.56 6.23 15.06
N LYS A 34 3.89 5.30 14.17
CA LYS A 34 3.13 5.04 12.95
C LYS A 34 2.95 3.55 12.68
N VAL A 35 1.71 3.17 12.44
CA VAL A 35 1.35 1.82 11.99
C VAL A 35 0.75 1.85 10.59
N ARG A 36 1.02 0.82 9.81
CA ARG A 36 0.36 0.57 8.53
C ARG A 36 -0.28 -0.80 8.52
N LEU A 37 -1.60 -0.80 8.51
CA LEU A 37 -2.35 -2.03 8.31
C LEU A 37 -2.33 -2.40 6.82
N THR A 38 -1.89 -3.60 6.54
CA THR A 38 -1.79 -4.17 5.20
C THR A 38 -1.96 -5.69 5.31
N GLY A 39 -1.67 -6.45 4.28
CA GLY A 39 -1.73 -7.90 4.30
C GLY A 39 -2.26 -8.39 2.97
N GLY A 40 -3.18 -9.36 2.91
CA GLY A 40 -4.01 -9.58 1.75
C GLY A 40 -4.93 -8.38 1.56
N GLU A 41 -6.15 -8.45 2.07
CA GLU A 41 -7.06 -7.31 2.13
C GLU A 41 -7.50 -7.12 3.59
N PRO A 42 -7.15 -6.00 4.25
CA PRO A 42 -7.47 -5.79 5.66
C PRO A 42 -8.98 -5.86 5.96
N PHE A 43 -9.79 -5.32 5.06
CA PHE A 43 -11.25 -5.25 5.23
C PHE A 43 -12.00 -6.58 5.03
N VAL A 44 -11.29 -7.66 4.68
CA VAL A 44 -11.85 -9.03 4.72
C VAL A 44 -12.00 -9.51 6.16
N ARG A 45 -11.17 -9.02 7.07
CA ARG A 45 -11.15 -9.51 8.44
C ARG A 45 -12.38 -9.00 9.20
N LYS A 46 -13.19 -9.93 9.72
CA LYS A 46 -14.42 -9.61 10.46
C LYS A 46 -14.11 -8.68 11.63
N ASP A 47 -15.01 -7.72 11.89
CA ASP A 47 -14.92 -6.77 13.00
C ASP A 47 -13.61 -5.93 12.99
N ILE A 48 -13.08 -5.63 11.79
CA ILE A 48 -11.86 -4.84 11.59
C ILE A 48 -11.94 -3.45 12.25
N ASP A 49 -13.15 -2.94 12.42
CA ASP A 49 -13.44 -1.64 13.07
C ASP A 49 -12.92 -1.60 14.50
N VAL A 50 -13.02 -2.72 15.23
CA VAL A 50 -12.50 -2.86 16.61
C VAL A 50 -10.99 -2.66 16.61
N LEU A 51 -10.28 -3.31 15.68
CA LEU A 51 -8.84 -3.16 15.57
C LEU A 51 -8.44 -1.74 15.16
N LEU A 52 -9.12 -1.15 14.18
CA LEU A 52 -8.79 0.20 13.70
C LEU A 52 -8.97 1.26 14.78
N ARG A 53 -10.04 1.22 15.56
CA ARG A 53 -10.24 2.10 16.72
C ARG A 53 -9.12 1.94 17.74
N SER A 54 -8.84 0.70 18.13
CA SER A 54 -7.77 0.43 19.10
C SER A 54 -6.39 0.88 18.62
N LEU A 55 -6.09 0.73 17.34
CA LEU A 55 -4.82 1.20 16.78
C LEU A 55 -4.76 2.73 16.72
N SER A 56 -5.88 3.43 16.51
CA SER A 56 -5.93 4.89 16.54
C SER A 56 -5.76 5.47 17.95
N ASP A 57 -6.14 4.70 18.98
CA ASP A 57 -5.89 5.06 20.38
C ASP A 57 -4.41 4.89 20.77
N VAL A 58 -3.70 3.98 20.10
CA VAL A 58 -2.29 3.64 20.42
C VAL A 58 -1.29 4.44 19.59
N PHE A 59 -1.54 4.66 18.31
CA PHE A 59 -0.58 5.28 17.40
C PHE A 59 -1.05 6.66 16.92
N ALA A 60 -0.12 7.62 16.92
CA ALA A 60 -0.38 8.95 16.37
C ALA A 60 -0.70 8.93 14.85
N LYS A 61 -0.24 7.92 14.12
CA LYS A 61 -0.43 7.80 12.68
C LYS A 61 -0.87 6.40 12.28
N VAL A 62 -2.12 6.27 11.88
CA VAL A 62 -2.67 5.01 11.34
C VAL A 62 -2.80 5.13 9.82
N HIS A 63 -2.21 4.19 9.12
CA HIS A 63 -2.30 4.07 7.67
C HIS A 63 -2.89 2.71 7.29
N ILE A 64 -3.60 2.66 6.17
CA ILE A 64 -4.11 1.42 5.60
C ILE A 64 -3.66 1.30 4.15
N THR A 65 -3.39 0.06 3.71
CA THR A 65 -3.25 -0.28 2.30
C THR A 65 -4.33 -1.30 1.95
N THR A 66 -5.12 -1.02 0.92
CA THR A 66 -6.30 -1.80 0.50
C THR A 66 -6.39 -1.89 -1.02
N ASN A 67 -7.06 -2.91 -1.52
CA ASN A 67 -7.48 -3.02 -2.92
C ASN A 67 -8.82 -2.31 -3.21
N ALA A 68 -9.40 -1.65 -2.23
CA ALA A 68 -10.63 -0.87 -2.30
C ALA A 68 -11.90 -1.64 -2.67
N THR A 69 -11.93 -2.96 -2.57
CA THR A 69 -13.14 -3.72 -2.92
C THR A 69 -14.19 -3.76 -1.81
N LEU A 70 -13.79 -3.63 -0.53
CA LEU A 70 -14.64 -3.96 0.62
C LEU A 70 -14.81 -2.84 1.65
N PHE A 71 -14.19 -1.67 1.47
CA PHE A 71 -14.18 -0.68 2.54
C PHE A 71 -15.30 0.37 2.50
N SER A 72 -16.23 0.31 1.54
CA SER A 72 -17.30 1.30 1.41
C SER A 72 -18.08 1.54 2.71
N ASP A 73 -18.33 0.48 3.46
CA ASP A 73 -19.09 0.56 4.71
C ASP A 73 -18.28 1.15 5.87
N HIS A 74 -16.96 1.26 5.71
CA HIS A 74 -16.04 1.76 6.73
C HIS A 74 -15.66 3.25 6.56
N ILE A 75 -16.16 3.95 5.53
CA ILE A 75 -15.81 5.36 5.26
C ILE A 75 -16.07 6.26 6.47
N ASN A 76 -17.20 6.07 7.16
CA ASN A 76 -17.54 6.86 8.34
C ASN A 76 -16.57 6.61 9.49
N LEU A 77 -16.18 5.35 9.71
CA LEU A 77 -15.16 4.99 10.69
C LEU A 77 -13.82 5.64 10.37
N LEU A 78 -13.36 5.56 9.10
CA LEU A 78 -12.08 6.15 8.70
C LEU A 78 -12.01 7.67 8.91
N LYS A 79 -13.16 8.35 8.80
CA LYS A 79 -13.28 9.77 9.14
C LYS A 79 -13.26 10.00 10.64
N GLU A 80 -13.99 9.21 11.40
CA GLU A 80 -14.09 9.31 12.85
C GLU A 80 -12.73 9.13 13.55
N ILE A 81 -11.94 8.13 13.12
CA ILE A 81 -10.60 7.87 13.66
C ILE A 81 -9.51 8.77 13.03
N GLU A 82 -9.88 9.72 12.19
CA GLU A 82 -8.97 10.65 11.51
C GLU A 82 -7.77 9.93 10.88
N ILE A 83 -8.04 8.88 10.06
CA ILE A 83 -6.99 8.08 9.46
C ILE A 83 -5.92 8.95 8.77
N SER A 84 -4.64 8.69 9.05
CA SER A 84 -3.53 9.49 8.53
C SER A 84 -3.21 9.24 7.05
N GLY A 85 -3.67 8.13 6.50
CA GLY A 85 -3.53 7.86 5.07
C GLY A 85 -4.06 6.52 4.62
N LEU A 86 -4.77 6.55 3.50
CA LEU A 86 -5.25 5.39 2.78
C LEU A 86 -4.45 5.23 1.49
N ASN A 87 -3.78 4.09 1.31
CA ASN A 87 -3.18 3.73 0.03
C ASN A 87 -4.10 2.74 -0.66
N ILE A 88 -4.54 3.06 -1.84
CA ILE A 88 -5.36 2.17 -2.66
C ILE A 88 -4.49 1.61 -3.78
N SER A 89 -4.41 0.30 -3.86
CA SER A 89 -3.72 -0.39 -4.96
C SER A 89 -4.66 -0.53 -6.14
N ILE A 90 -4.27 0.06 -7.28
CA ILE A 90 -5.00 -0.02 -8.55
C ILE A 90 -4.00 0.05 -9.69
N ASP A 91 -3.90 -1.01 -10.49
CA ASP A 91 -2.87 -1.14 -11.52
C ASP A 91 -3.38 -0.83 -12.94
N SER A 92 -4.67 -0.49 -13.10
CA SER A 92 -5.23 -0.05 -14.38
C SER A 92 -6.50 0.79 -14.21
N LEU A 93 -6.67 1.79 -15.08
CA LEU A 93 -7.89 2.58 -15.28
C LEU A 93 -8.75 2.05 -16.43
N ASP A 94 -8.27 1.06 -17.15
CA ASP A 94 -9.01 0.33 -18.18
C ASP A 94 -9.64 -0.93 -17.55
N ARG A 95 -10.95 -1.14 -17.78
CA ARG A 95 -11.70 -2.25 -17.16
C ARG A 95 -11.17 -3.62 -17.56
N ASP A 96 -10.88 -3.79 -18.84
CA ASP A 96 -10.49 -5.11 -19.39
C ASP A 96 -9.07 -5.46 -18.91
N ARG A 97 -8.18 -4.48 -18.90
CA ARG A 97 -6.81 -4.63 -18.34
C ARG A 97 -6.84 -4.84 -16.85
N PHE A 98 -7.67 -4.10 -16.11
CA PHE A 98 -7.89 -4.34 -14.68
C PHE A 98 -8.29 -5.79 -14.41
N PHE A 99 -9.26 -6.31 -15.21
CA PHE A 99 -9.66 -7.72 -15.09
C PHE A 99 -8.52 -8.68 -15.45
N MET A 100 -7.77 -8.40 -16.51
CA MET A 100 -6.61 -9.21 -16.92
C MET A 100 -5.55 -9.29 -15.79
N ILE A 101 -5.24 -8.17 -15.15
CA ILE A 101 -4.24 -8.09 -14.07
C ILE A 101 -4.75 -8.72 -12.78
N THR A 102 -5.96 -8.37 -12.36
CA THR A 102 -6.50 -8.74 -11.04
C THR A 102 -7.25 -10.06 -11.05
N ARG A 103 -7.72 -10.52 -12.22
CA ARG A 103 -8.63 -11.66 -12.41
C ARG A 103 -9.95 -11.51 -11.64
N ARG A 104 -10.40 -10.27 -11.43
CA ARG A 104 -11.62 -9.94 -10.68
C ARG A 104 -12.42 -8.87 -11.39
N ASP A 105 -13.73 -9.08 -11.54
CA ASP A 105 -14.66 -8.07 -12.10
C ASP A 105 -15.14 -7.12 -10.99
N SER A 106 -14.20 -6.37 -10.42
CA SER A 106 -14.48 -5.40 -9.35
C SER A 106 -14.12 -3.96 -9.72
N TYR A 107 -13.79 -3.69 -10.97
CA TYR A 107 -13.35 -2.38 -11.45
C TYR A 107 -14.31 -1.25 -11.05
N ALA A 108 -15.60 -1.38 -11.37
CA ALA A 108 -16.60 -0.35 -11.08
C ALA A 108 -16.72 -0.05 -9.57
N VAL A 109 -16.63 -1.09 -8.73
CA VAL A 109 -16.65 -0.95 -7.26
C VAL A 109 -15.41 -0.22 -6.77
N VAL A 110 -14.22 -0.57 -7.28
CA VAL A 110 -12.95 0.05 -6.89
C VAL A 110 -12.93 1.53 -7.26
N ILE A 111 -13.29 1.90 -8.50
CA ILE A 111 -13.35 3.29 -8.95
C ILE A 111 -14.35 4.09 -8.11
N LYS A 112 -15.58 3.55 -7.90
CA LYS A 112 -16.57 4.18 -7.04
C LYS A 112 -16.00 4.46 -5.65
N ASN A 113 -15.38 3.48 -5.03
CA ASN A 113 -14.83 3.59 -3.69
C ASN A 113 -13.67 4.60 -3.61
N ILE A 114 -12.82 4.68 -4.64
CA ILE A 114 -11.79 5.73 -4.75
C ILE A 114 -12.44 7.11 -4.74
N LEU A 115 -13.44 7.34 -5.60
CA LEU A 115 -14.12 8.62 -5.71
C LEU A 115 -14.86 8.99 -4.41
N ASP A 116 -15.48 8.02 -3.76
CA ASP A 116 -16.14 8.21 -2.47
C ASP A 116 -15.13 8.61 -1.37
N CYS A 117 -13.94 8.02 -1.32
CA CYS A 117 -12.88 8.44 -0.40
C CYS A 117 -12.45 9.89 -0.64
N ILE A 118 -12.20 10.24 -1.89
CA ILE A 118 -11.80 11.61 -2.28
C ILE A 118 -12.89 12.60 -1.87
N LYS A 119 -14.16 12.32 -2.24
CA LYS A 119 -15.31 13.14 -1.90
C LYS A 119 -15.49 13.35 -0.39
N ASN A 120 -15.16 12.32 0.40
CA ASN A 120 -15.26 12.38 1.86
C ASN A 120 -14.00 12.95 2.54
N GLY A 121 -13.02 13.43 1.77
CA GLY A 121 -11.80 14.07 2.31
C GLY A 121 -10.84 13.11 3.00
N ILE A 122 -10.96 11.79 2.76
CA ILE A 122 -10.02 10.81 3.30
C ILE A 122 -8.65 10.99 2.63
N PRO A 123 -7.55 11.11 3.41
CA PRO A 123 -6.21 11.29 2.84
C PRO A 123 -5.79 10.08 2.00
N THR A 124 -6.09 10.12 0.71
CA THR A 124 -5.95 8.98 -0.22
C THR A 124 -4.73 9.14 -1.13
N LYS A 125 -4.08 8.01 -1.45
CA LYS A 125 -3.05 7.87 -2.48
C LYS A 125 -3.32 6.63 -3.30
N LEU A 126 -3.17 6.72 -4.61
CA LEU A 126 -3.23 5.56 -5.50
C LEU A 126 -1.82 4.98 -5.65
N ASN A 127 -1.68 3.67 -5.51
CA ASN A 127 -0.45 2.92 -5.76
C ASN A 127 -0.63 2.10 -7.02
N ILE A 128 0.28 2.26 -7.95
CA ILE A 128 0.30 1.60 -9.25
C ILE A 128 1.63 0.86 -9.39
N VAL A 129 1.62 -0.46 -9.49
CA VAL A 129 2.81 -1.20 -9.91
C VAL A 129 2.90 -1.11 -11.43
N VAL A 130 3.96 -0.47 -11.90
CA VAL A 130 4.17 -0.29 -13.35
C VAL A 130 4.81 -1.53 -13.93
N MET A 131 4.16 -2.10 -14.93
CA MET A 131 4.59 -3.30 -15.66
C MET A 131 4.71 -2.96 -17.16
N LYS A 132 5.94 -2.97 -17.67
CA LYS A 132 6.25 -2.66 -19.07
C LYS A 132 5.51 -3.62 -20.02
N GLY A 133 4.87 -3.06 -21.06
CA GLY A 133 4.07 -3.84 -22.01
C GLY A 133 2.71 -4.31 -21.47
N VAL A 134 2.36 -3.99 -20.21
CA VAL A 134 1.09 -4.37 -19.58
C VAL A 134 0.24 -3.15 -19.24
N ASN A 135 0.74 -2.23 -18.43
CA ASN A 135 0.02 -1.02 -18.00
C ASN A 135 0.85 0.28 -18.07
N ASP A 136 2.07 0.22 -18.58
CA ASP A 136 2.95 1.38 -18.73
C ASP A 136 2.36 2.50 -19.61
N MET A 137 1.52 2.13 -20.60
CA MET A 137 0.79 3.10 -21.43
C MET A 137 -0.24 3.92 -20.63
N GLU A 138 -0.64 3.51 -19.44
CA GLU A 138 -1.61 4.23 -18.60
C GLU A 138 -0.94 5.21 -17.60
N ILE A 139 0.39 5.32 -17.58
CA ILE A 139 1.11 6.24 -16.66
C ILE A 139 0.55 7.66 -16.76
N ILE A 140 0.39 8.17 -17.97
CA ILE A 140 -0.11 9.53 -18.21
C ILE A 140 -1.58 9.66 -17.82
N ASP A 141 -2.39 8.66 -18.07
CA ASP A 141 -3.81 8.67 -17.69
C ASP A 141 -3.99 8.65 -16.16
N PHE A 142 -3.16 7.91 -15.44
CA PHE A 142 -3.12 7.98 -13.97
C PHE A 142 -2.70 9.36 -13.47
N VAL A 143 -1.73 10.02 -14.10
CA VAL A 143 -1.34 11.38 -13.73
C VAL A 143 -2.51 12.35 -13.97
N ARG A 144 -3.17 12.27 -15.13
CA ARG A 144 -4.37 13.08 -15.46
C ARG A 144 -5.50 12.82 -14.45
N PHE A 145 -5.79 11.56 -14.13
CA PHE A 145 -6.76 11.18 -13.11
C PHE A 145 -6.42 11.81 -11.75
N GLY A 146 -5.14 11.77 -11.37
CA GLY A 146 -4.65 12.38 -10.13
C GLY A 146 -4.86 13.90 -10.09
N ILE A 147 -4.64 14.59 -11.21
CA ILE A 147 -4.87 16.03 -11.36
C ILE A 147 -6.36 16.36 -11.30
N GLU A 148 -7.20 15.65 -12.07
CA GLU A 148 -8.64 15.86 -12.14
C GLU A 148 -9.33 15.70 -10.79
N HIS A 149 -8.96 14.64 -10.07
CA HIS A 149 -9.60 14.29 -8.80
C HIS A 149 -8.82 14.78 -7.57
N ASN A 150 -7.75 15.55 -7.76
CA ASN A 150 -6.87 16.04 -6.69
C ASN A 150 -6.40 14.91 -5.74
N VAL A 151 -6.03 13.76 -6.29
CA VAL A 151 -5.51 12.60 -5.57
C VAL A 151 -4.06 12.32 -5.95
N LYS A 152 -3.24 11.98 -4.97
CA LYS A 152 -1.82 11.65 -5.20
C LYS A 152 -1.70 10.29 -5.87
N VAL A 153 -0.96 10.21 -6.99
CA VAL A 153 -0.63 8.96 -7.66
C VAL A 153 0.80 8.56 -7.35
N ARG A 154 1.06 7.27 -7.20
CA ARG A 154 2.37 6.76 -6.85
C ARG A 154 2.68 5.52 -7.66
N PHE A 155 3.63 5.66 -8.56
CA PHE A 155 4.15 4.59 -9.39
C PHE A 155 5.22 3.82 -8.64
N ILE A 156 5.19 2.51 -8.73
CA ILE A 156 6.08 1.58 -8.04
C ILE A 156 6.72 0.70 -9.10
N GLU A 157 8.04 0.60 -9.10
CA GLU A 157 8.73 -0.36 -9.95
C GLU A 157 8.25 -1.78 -9.65
N ALA A 158 7.97 -2.55 -10.70
CA ALA A 158 7.74 -3.98 -10.54
C ALA A 158 9.01 -4.64 -10.01
N MET A 159 8.87 -5.34 -8.88
CA MET A 159 9.97 -6.10 -8.30
C MET A 159 9.89 -7.55 -8.78
N PRO A 160 10.99 -8.15 -9.24
CA PRO A 160 11.04 -9.58 -9.49
C PRO A 160 10.98 -10.31 -8.15
N PHE A 161 9.77 -10.67 -7.73
CA PHE A 161 9.57 -11.61 -6.64
C PHE A 161 9.59 -13.01 -7.23
N ASN A 162 10.48 -13.85 -6.76
CA ASN A 162 10.83 -15.18 -7.23
C ASN A 162 11.71 -15.16 -8.50
N ASP A 163 12.54 -16.20 -8.61
CA ASP A 163 13.42 -16.46 -9.76
C ASP A 163 12.67 -16.78 -11.07
N ASP A 164 11.43 -16.35 -11.19
CA ASP A 164 10.59 -16.54 -12.36
C ASP A 164 11.04 -15.52 -13.43
N ASP A 165 11.70 -16.02 -14.47
CA ASP A 165 12.25 -15.21 -15.58
C ASP A 165 11.22 -14.29 -16.25
N GLY A 166 9.91 -14.60 -16.14
CA GLY A 166 8.82 -13.78 -16.69
C GLY A 166 8.66 -12.39 -16.03
N ASN A 167 9.15 -12.18 -14.81
CA ASN A 167 9.03 -10.88 -14.13
C ASN A 167 10.10 -9.86 -14.54
N ARG A 168 11.17 -10.28 -15.22
CA ARG A 168 12.22 -9.38 -15.71
C ARG A 168 11.78 -8.62 -16.96
N ASP A 169 10.94 -9.23 -17.77
CA ASP A 169 10.47 -8.63 -19.03
C ASP A 169 9.51 -7.47 -18.82
N VAL A 170 8.86 -7.40 -17.64
CA VAL A 170 7.91 -6.32 -17.30
C VAL A 170 8.53 -5.19 -16.48
N TYR A 171 9.83 -5.26 -16.19
CA TYR A 171 10.51 -4.23 -15.41
C TYR A 171 10.63 -2.91 -16.19
N MET A 172 10.25 -1.82 -15.55
CA MET A 172 10.42 -0.45 -16.03
C MET A 172 11.11 0.40 -14.95
N PRO A 173 12.29 0.96 -15.22
CA PRO A 173 13.00 1.76 -14.22
C PRO A 173 12.26 3.04 -13.83
N ALA A 174 12.42 3.49 -12.60
CA ALA A 174 11.84 4.74 -12.09
C ALA A 174 12.23 5.96 -12.93
N THR A 175 13.43 5.97 -13.52
CA THR A 175 13.89 7.02 -14.43
C THR A 175 13.06 7.07 -15.72
N GLU A 176 12.76 5.92 -16.33
CA GLU A 176 11.94 5.82 -17.54
C GLU A 176 10.50 6.31 -17.25
N ILE A 177 9.95 5.95 -16.09
CA ILE A 177 8.64 6.46 -15.63
C ILE A 177 8.66 7.99 -15.51
N ALA A 178 9.70 8.54 -14.87
CA ALA A 178 9.84 10.00 -14.72
C ALA A 178 9.99 10.73 -16.07
N GLU A 179 10.76 10.17 -16.98
CA GLU A 179 10.97 10.72 -18.33
C GLU A 179 9.67 10.73 -19.14
N MET A 180 8.87 9.66 -19.10
CA MET A 180 7.56 9.64 -19.75
C MET A 180 6.64 10.74 -19.21
N ILE A 181 6.59 10.91 -17.88
CA ILE A 181 5.77 11.95 -17.25
C ILE A 181 6.30 13.35 -17.64
N ALA A 182 7.62 13.56 -17.65
CA ALA A 182 8.22 14.84 -18.04
C ALA A 182 7.95 15.20 -19.49
N GLY A 183 7.90 14.22 -20.38
CA GLY A 183 7.56 14.42 -21.80
C GLY A 183 6.16 14.99 -22.01
N GLU A 184 5.18 14.56 -21.23
CA GLU A 184 3.79 15.07 -21.29
C GLU A 184 3.57 16.31 -20.41
N PHE A 185 4.28 16.38 -19.28
CA PHE A 185 4.15 17.46 -18.28
C PHE A 185 5.50 18.18 -18.10
N PRO A 186 5.87 19.14 -18.96
CA PRO A 186 7.15 19.85 -18.86
C PRO A 186 7.35 20.62 -17.55
N SER A 187 6.28 20.88 -16.80
CA SER A 187 6.32 21.52 -15.48
C SER A 187 6.62 20.54 -14.33
N LEU A 188 6.92 19.27 -14.64
CA LEU A 188 7.28 18.28 -13.63
C LEU A 188 8.56 18.70 -12.91
N GLN A 189 8.50 18.81 -11.60
CA GLN A 189 9.65 19.17 -10.77
C GLN A 189 9.83 18.17 -9.64
N LYS A 190 11.03 17.64 -9.50
CA LYS A 190 11.40 16.77 -8.39
C LYS A 190 11.53 17.58 -7.10
N LEU A 191 10.89 17.14 -6.04
CA LEU A 191 11.01 17.72 -4.71
C LEU A 191 12.27 17.20 -3.99
N VAL A 192 12.74 17.98 -3.02
CA VAL A 192 13.83 17.56 -2.15
C VAL A 192 13.41 16.30 -1.39
N ALA A 193 14.33 15.35 -1.25
CA ALA A 193 14.10 14.11 -0.53
C ALA A 193 13.79 14.39 0.94
N ASP A 194 12.74 13.74 1.45
CA ASP A 194 12.29 13.87 2.85
C ASP A 194 12.47 12.58 3.65
N GLY A 195 13.36 11.70 3.20
CA GLY A 195 13.60 10.39 3.82
C GLY A 195 12.53 9.33 3.49
N SER A 196 11.47 9.68 2.76
CA SER A 196 10.47 8.70 2.34
C SER A 196 11.01 7.77 1.23
N SER A 197 10.41 6.57 1.12
CA SER A 197 10.76 5.62 0.04
C SER A 197 10.34 6.09 -1.35
N SER A 198 9.51 7.13 -1.45
CA SER A 198 9.00 7.66 -2.70
C SER A 198 9.74 8.94 -3.06
N GLU A 199 10.30 9.00 -4.26
CA GLU A 199 10.68 10.26 -4.88
C GLU A 199 9.41 11.04 -5.21
N LYS A 200 9.37 12.31 -4.85
CA LYS A 200 8.17 13.15 -5.00
C LYS A 200 8.36 14.17 -6.08
N TYR A 201 7.33 14.40 -6.87
CA TYR A 201 7.31 15.36 -7.96
C TYR A 201 6.02 16.19 -7.90
N THR A 202 6.12 17.45 -8.32
CA THR A 202 4.97 18.34 -8.50
C THR A 202 4.79 18.65 -10.00
N ILE A 203 3.54 18.86 -10.38
CA ILE A 203 3.15 19.36 -11.69
C ILE A 203 2.43 20.69 -11.45
N ASN A 204 2.92 21.77 -12.06
CA ASN A 204 2.42 23.13 -11.86
C ASN A 204 2.36 23.56 -10.37
N GLY A 205 3.23 22.99 -9.54
CA GLY A 205 3.32 23.27 -8.12
C GLY A 205 2.14 22.78 -7.26
N LYS A 206 1.14 22.13 -7.85
CA LYS A 206 -0.10 21.75 -7.16
C LYS A 206 -0.27 20.26 -6.92
N GLN A 207 0.10 19.43 -7.90
CA GLN A 207 -0.11 17.99 -7.82
C GLN A 207 1.20 17.25 -7.54
N THR A 208 1.13 16.28 -6.65
CA THR A 208 2.28 15.45 -6.33
C THR A 208 2.14 14.07 -6.97
N VAL A 209 3.09 13.74 -7.83
CA VAL A 209 3.35 12.40 -8.31
C VAL A 209 4.44 11.80 -7.41
N GLY A 210 4.33 10.53 -7.06
CA GLY A 210 5.37 9.78 -6.38
C GLY A 210 5.92 8.68 -7.27
N ILE A 211 7.22 8.41 -7.20
CA ILE A 211 7.82 7.24 -7.85
C ILE A 211 8.61 6.50 -6.78
N ILE A 212 8.38 5.20 -6.63
CA ILE A 212 9.10 4.33 -5.70
C ILE A 212 10.05 3.47 -6.51
N PRO A 213 11.36 3.77 -6.49
CA PRO A 213 12.38 2.94 -7.13
C PRO A 213 12.62 1.69 -6.26
N ALA A 214 11.67 0.75 -6.31
CA ALA A 214 11.63 -0.38 -5.41
C ALA A 214 12.72 -1.41 -5.70
N TYR A 215 13.20 -1.45 -6.93
CA TYR A 215 14.25 -2.36 -7.40
C TYR A 215 15.54 -1.64 -7.76
N SER A 216 15.47 -0.52 -8.49
CA SER A 216 16.64 0.20 -9.00
C SER A 216 17.45 0.93 -7.92
N ARG A 217 16.88 1.19 -6.74
CA ARG A 217 17.52 1.90 -5.65
C ARG A 217 17.48 1.11 -4.35
N SER A 218 18.65 0.92 -3.71
CA SER A 218 18.69 0.39 -2.36
C SER A 218 18.12 1.40 -1.36
N LEU A 219 16.99 1.05 -0.74
CA LEU A 219 16.36 1.82 0.33
C LEU A 219 16.78 1.34 1.72
N CYS A 220 17.69 0.36 1.80
CA CYS A 220 18.03 -0.35 3.03
C CYS A 220 18.71 0.54 4.08
N SER A 221 19.61 1.42 3.66
CA SER A 221 20.39 2.29 4.57
C SER A 221 19.55 3.30 5.36
N SER A 222 18.35 3.64 4.87
CA SER A 222 17.42 4.57 5.52
C SER A 222 16.09 3.93 5.90
N CYS A 223 16.04 2.58 5.93
CA CYS A 223 14.80 1.86 6.21
C CYS A 223 14.56 1.75 7.72
N ASP A 224 13.51 2.38 8.19
CA ASP A 224 13.03 2.41 9.58
C ASP A 224 11.81 1.50 9.81
N ARG A 225 11.57 0.54 8.91
CA ARG A 225 10.35 -0.29 8.92
C ARG A 225 10.62 -1.67 9.49
N ILE A 226 9.76 -2.07 10.40
CA ILE A 226 9.58 -3.45 10.84
C ILE A 226 8.22 -3.97 10.36
N ARG A 227 8.04 -5.27 10.32
CA ARG A 227 6.81 -5.93 9.85
C ARG A 227 6.40 -6.99 10.85
N LEU A 228 5.13 -7.03 11.16
CA LEU A 228 4.52 -8.10 11.91
C LEU A 228 3.60 -8.88 10.96
N THR A 229 3.88 -10.17 10.78
CA THR A 229 3.04 -11.03 9.96
C THR A 229 1.75 -11.41 10.70
N PRO A 230 0.70 -11.89 10.00
CA PRO A 230 -0.48 -12.42 10.67
C PRO A 230 -0.18 -13.55 11.65
N GLN A 231 0.86 -14.35 11.39
CA GLN A 231 1.33 -15.44 12.24
C GLN A 231 2.22 -14.96 13.41
N GLY A 232 2.38 -13.65 13.59
CA GLY A 232 3.13 -13.08 14.70
C GLY A 232 4.65 -13.10 14.53
N GLU A 233 5.16 -13.30 13.32
CA GLU A 233 6.58 -13.15 13.05
C GLU A 233 6.96 -11.68 12.88
N LEU A 234 7.95 -11.23 13.64
CA LEU A 234 8.55 -9.91 13.51
C LEU A 234 9.70 -9.97 12.49
N LEU A 235 9.54 -9.27 11.37
CA LEU A 235 10.50 -9.19 10.29
C LEU A 235 11.11 -7.78 10.22
N ASN A 236 12.41 -7.68 10.05
CA ASN A 236 13.14 -6.42 9.86
C ASN A 236 13.22 -5.96 8.39
N CYS A 237 12.83 -6.83 7.45
CA CYS A 237 12.92 -6.55 6.01
C CYS A 237 11.75 -7.20 5.26
N LEU A 238 11.37 -6.62 4.11
CA LEU A 238 10.40 -7.23 3.19
C LEU A 238 10.88 -8.57 2.63
N TYR A 239 12.18 -8.70 2.45
CA TYR A 239 12.83 -9.90 1.90
C TYR A 239 13.28 -10.90 2.97
N ALA A 240 13.04 -10.61 4.26
CA ALA A 240 13.38 -11.57 5.32
C ALA A 240 12.49 -12.82 5.17
N GLN A 241 13.14 -13.98 5.14
CA GLN A 241 12.46 -15.28 5.06
C GLN A 241 12.10 -15.83 6.43
N THR A 242 12.78 -15.36 7.47
CA THR A 242 12.57 -15.77 8.85
C THR A 242 12.58 -14.55 9.77
N GLY A 243 11.82 -14.62 10.85
CA GLY A 243 11.72 -13.58 11.85
C GLY A 243 11.70 -14.11 13.28
N THR A 244 11.43 -13.23 14.23
CA THR A 244 11.23 -13.59 15.63
C THR A 244 9.74 -13.90 15.84
N ASN A 245 9.42 -15.07 16.36
CA ASN A 245 8.04 -15.48 16.64
C ASN A 245 7.54 -14.81 17.93
N LEU A 246 6.78 -13.73 17.78
CA LEU A 246 6.14 -13.04 18.91
C LEU A 246 4.84 -13.69 19.35
N LEU A 247 4.17 -14.48 18.48
CA LEU A 247 2.92 -15.17 18.84
C LEU A 247 3.13 -16.14 20.00
N ALA A 248 4.20 -16.94 19.95
CA ALA A 248 4.56 -17.83 21.04
C ALA A 248 4.80 -17.04 22.35
N MET A 249 5.59 -15.97 22.28
CA MET A 249 5.90 -15.13 23.44
C MET A 249 4.64 -14.52 24.09
N VAL A 250 3.70 -14.03 23.28
CA VAL A 250 2.45 -13.43 23.78
C VAL A 250 1.54 -14.47 24.44
N ARG A 251 1.61 -15.72 23.99
CA ARG A 251 0.77 -16.83 24.51
C ARG A 251 1.38 -17.56 25.70
N ASP A 252 2.70 -17.64 25.77
CA ASP A 252 3.42 -18.32 26.88
C ASP A 252 3.35 -17.56 28.21
N GLU A 253 3.01 -16.26 28.19
CA GLU A 253 2.84 -15.42 29.39
C GLU A 253 1.44 -15.55 30.04
N LYS A 254 0.67 -16.57 29.68
CA LYS A 254 -0.58 -16.97 30.34
C LYS A 254 -0.30 -18.13 31.27
#